data_0af40d227949754fc34dda6c5a910276
#
_entry.id   0af40d227949754fc34dda6c5a910276
#
_cell.length_a   1.000
_cell.length_b   1.000
_cell.length_c   1.000
_cell.angle_alpha   90.00
_cell.angle_beta   90.00
_cell.angle_gamma   90.00
#
_symmetry.space_group_name_H-M   'P 1'
#
loop_
_entity.id
_entity.type
_entity.pdbx_description
1 polymer ?
#
loop_
_entity_poly.entity_id
_entity_poly.type
_entity_poly.pdbx_seq_one_letter_code
_entity_poly.pdbx_strand_id
1 'polypeptide(L)'
;MRQNFPLIIFSKCLIFLIFATQMEVKTKAIVLRTVRYGDSRMIVDMLTAGVGRVSFACGLSKTNRGKIKKQLFQPLTLLDIVFDYRPTVELQRLRDVRMSCPFVSIPFDAYKLSIGLFLAEFLVYASKGEQDGKQLEAFTEKSLLWLDNAVDDFANFHLVFMIHASLFVGFYPNLEGYRDGAWFDLRDGSFTMNCPSH
;
A
#
# COMPACT_ATOMS: atom_id res chain seq x y z
N MET A 1 13.42 59.67 -0.97
CA MET A 1 13.57 58.64 0.05
C MET A 1 12.79 57.39 -0.37
N ARG A 2 13.47 56.38 -0.86
CA ARG A 2 12.85 55.06 -1.21
C ARG A 2 13.08 54.14 0.00
N GLN A 3 12.02 53.77 0.67
CA GLN A 3 12.06 52.73 1.71
C GLN A 3 12.15 51.36 1.08
N ASN A 4 13.29 50.72 1.24
CA ASN A 4 13.46 49.29 0.97
C ASN A 4 12.79 48.50 2.10
N PHE A 5 11.57 47.99 1.88
CA PHE A 5 10.97 46.96 2.72
C PHE A 5 11.73 45.63 2.51
N PRO A 6 12.14 44.96 3.57
CA PRO A 6 13.02 43.78 3.43
C PRO A 6 12.23 42.57 2.97
N LEU A 7 12.45 42.17 1.74
CA LEU A 7 12.05 40.86 1.12
C LEU A 7 12.47 39.64 1.98
N ILE A 8 13.38 39.84 2.92
CA ILE A 8 13.95 38.78 3.78
C ILE A 8 12.95 38.23 4.80
N ILE A 9 11.96 39.01 5.23
CA ILE A 9 10.96 38.58 6.24
C ILE A 9 9.91 37.63 5.60
N PHE A 10 9.54 37.89 4.35
CA PHE A 10 8.61 37.04 3.62
C PHE A 10 9.19 35.66 3.30
N SER A 11 10.49 35.60 2.97
CA SER A 11 11.20 34.34 2.71
C SER A 11 11.28 33.45 3.96
N LYS A 12 11.58 34.02 5.14
CA LYS A 12 11.65 33.26 6.39
C LYS A 12 10.28 32.76 6.87
N CYS A 13 9.22 33.57 6.68
CA CYS A 13 7.86 33.15 7.04
C CYS A 13 7.34 32.04 6.13
N LEU A 14 7.63 32.09 4.81
CA LEU A 14 7.26 31.06 3.86
C LEU A 14 8.02 29.75 4.11
N ILE A 15 9.31 29.82 4.45
CA ILE A 15 10.14 28.67 4.84
C ILE A 15 9.62 28.05 6.15
N PHE A 16 9.20 28.86 7.12
CA PHE A 16 8.64 28.38 8.39
C PHE A 16 7.26 27.71 8.20
N LEU A 17 6.44 28.17 7.24
CA LEU A 17 5.17 27.51 6.87
C LEU A 17 5.38 26.16 6.18
N ILE A 18 6.43 26.01 5.38
CA ILE A 18 6.77 24.75 4.70
C ILE A 18 7.32 23.71 5.71
N PHE A 19 7.97 24.15 6.79
CA PHE A 19 8.50 23.25 7.83
C PHE A 19 7.46 22.81 8.91
N ALA A 20 6.25 23.36 8.91
CA ALA A 20 5.29 23.22 10.02
C ALA A 20 4.05 22.38 9.73
N THR A 21 3.97 21.66 8.61
CA THR A 21 2.81 20.79 8.37
C THR A 21 3.09 19.33 8.78
N GLN A 22 3.26 19.13 10.09
CA GLN A 22 3.06 17.82 10.69
C GLN A 22 1.53 17.64 10.82
N MET A 23 0.96 16.72 10.05
CA MET A 23 -0.47 16.44 10.05
C MET A 23 -0.71 15.09 10.71
N GLU A 24 -1.54 15.06 11.76
CA GLU A 24 -2.00 13.78 12.31
C GLU A 24 -2.93 13.11 11.31
N VAL A 25 -2.55 11.91 10.87
CA VAL A 25 -3.33 11.09 9.96
C VAL A 25 -3.86 9.87 10.69
N LYS A 26 -5.19 9.68 10.63
CA LYS A 26 -5.90 8.47 11.08
C LYS A 26 -6.43 7.77 9.85
N THR A 27 -5.97 6.55 9.61
CA THR A 27 -6.29 5.85 8.36
C THR A 27 -6.24 4.34 8.53
N LYS A 28 -6.94 3.64 7.65
CA LYS A 28 -6.73 2.20 7.43
C LYS A 28 -5.40 1.97 6.73
N ALA A 29 -4.82 0.83 6.97
CA ALA A 29 -3.56 0.42 6.36
C ALA A 29 -3.48 -1.10 6.21
N ILE A 30 -2.83 -1.54 5.15
CA ILE A 30 -2.53 -2.94 4.88
C ILE A 30 -1.02 -3.12 4.93
N VAL A 31 -0.54 -4.03 5.75
CA VAL A 31 0.90 -4.35 5.83
C VAL A 31 1.32 -5.06 4.54
N LEU A 32 2.28 -4.49 3.82
CA LEU A 32 2.82 -5.10 2.61
C LEU A 32 4.09 -5.91 2.90
N ARG A 33 5.03 -5.31 3.63
CA ARG A 33 6.33 -5.91 3.89
C ARG A 33 6.90 -5.43 5.23
N THR A 34 7.61 -6.32 5.90
CA THR A 34 8.36 -6.00 7.12
C THR A 34 9.81 -6.44 6.97
N VAL A 35 10.74 -5.52 7.17
CA VAL A 35 12.18 -5.76 7.08
C VAL A 35 12.83 -5.43 8.42
N ARG A 36 13.66 -6.33 8.96
CA ARG A 36 14.46 -6.06 10.16
C ARG A 36 15.55 -5.04 9.83
N TYR A 37 15.70 -4.04 10.71
CA TYR A 37 16.76 -3.04 10.61
C TYR A 37 17.52 -2.97 11.93
N GLY A 38 18.65 -3.68 11.99
CA GLY A 38 19.43 -3.85 13.24
C GLY A 38 18.69 -4.72 14.27
N ASP A 39 19.14 -4.64 15.55
CA ASP A 39 18.69 -5.55 16.60
C ASP A 39 17.33 -5.20 17.22
N SER A 40 16.94 -3.93 17.15
CA SER A 40 15.79 -3.40 17.90
C SER A 40 14.79 -2.62 17.05
N ARG A 41 14.93 -2.62 15.71
CA ARG A 41 14.06 -1.87 14.81
C ARG A 41 13.57 -2.73 13.65
N MET A 42 12.45 -2.38 13.10
CA MET A 42 11.94 -2.89 11.83
C MET A 42 11.43 -1.73 10.98
N ILE A 43 11.50 -1.88 9.69
CA ILE A 43 10.84 -1.01 8.70
C ILE A 43 9.62 -1.79 8.20
N VAL A 44 8.46 -1.15 8.24
CA VAL A 44 7.20 -1.72 7.80
C VAL A 44 6.64 -0.87 6.68
N ASP A 45 6.51 -1.45 5.49
CA ASP A 45 5.85 -0.82 4.36
C ASP A 45 4.35 -1.14 4.41
N MET A 46 3.52 -0.11 4.36
CA MET A 46 2.07 -0.24 4.41
C MET A 46 1.41 0.53 3.25
N LEU A 47 0.36 -0.01 2.71
CA LEU A 47 -0.57 0.70 1.83
C LEU A 47 -1.64 1.36 2.71
N THR A 48 -1.74 2.68 2.66
CA THR A 48 -2.68 3.46 3.47
C THR A 48 -3.75 4.10 2.61
N ALA A 49 -4.99 4.16 3.10
CA ALA A 49 -6.08 4.83 2.41
C ALA A 49 -5.90 6.35 2.30
N GLY A 50 -5.17 6.97 3.24
CA GLY A 50 -5.04 8.42 3.31
C GLY A 50 -3.88 9.01 2.51
N VAL A 51 -2.76 8.26 2.35
CA VAL A 51 -1.50 8.81 1.83
C VAL A 51 -0.83 7.88 0.83
N GLY A 52 -1.48 6.77 0.45
CA GLY A 52 -0.88 5.76 -0.40
C GLY A 52 0.13 4.90 0.35
N ARG A 53 1.22 4.49 -0.32
CA ARG A 53 2.26 3.66 0.31
C ARG A 53 3.16 4.49 1.21
N VAL A 54 3.30 4.06 2.46
CA VAL A 54 4.15 4.72 3.48
C VAL A 54 5.02 3.69 4.19
N SER A 55 6.27 4.05 4.45
CA SER A 55 7.21 3.25 5.23
C SER A 55 7.30 3.77 6.66
N PHE A 56 7.23 2.87 7.63
CA PHE A 56 7.26 3.20 9.05
C PHE A 56 8.48 2.61 9.74
N ALA A 57 9.16 3.42 10.56
CA ALA A 57 10.19 2.95 11.46
C ALA A 57 9.56 2.53 12.80
N CYS A 58 9.53 1.22 13.08
CA CYS A 58 8.94 0.66 14.29
C CYS A 58 10.02 0.09 15.21
N GLY A 59 9.98 0.47 16.48
CA GLY A 59 10.85 -0.12 17.51
C GLY A 59 10.36 -1.50 17.92
N LEU A 60 11.27 -2.47 18.02
CA LEU A 60 10.99 -3.77 18.61
C LEU A 60 11.06 -3.64 20.14
N SER A 61 9.91 -3.66 20.81
CA SER A 61 9.92 -3.72 22.26
C SER A 61 10.44 -5.08 22.74
N LYS A 62 11.44 -5.05 23.61
CA LYS A 62 11.96 -6.27 24.29
C LYS A 62 11.01 -6.77 25.38
N THR A 63 9.99 -6.01 25.74
CA THR A 63 9.04 -6.34 26.81
C THR A 63 7.61 -6.43 26.27
N ASN A 64 6.81 -7.35 26.83
CA ASN A 64 5.37 -7.49 26.50
C ASN A 64 4.52 -6.25 26.84
N ARG A 65 5.10 -5.21 27.44
CA ARG A 65 4.44 -3.94 27.79
C ARG A 65 4.52 -2.87 26.70
N GLY A 66 5.23 -3.13 25.59
CA GLY A 66 5.29 -2.20 24.46
C GLY A 66 3.91 -2.05 23.79
N LYS A 67 3.49 -0.82 23.49
CA LYS A 67 2.21 -0.52 22.82
C LYS A 67 2.09 -1.18 21.45
N ILE A 68 3.22 -1.40 20.76
CA ILE A 68 3.27 -1.91 19.38
C ILE A 68 3.82 -3.34 19.41
N LYS A 69 2.97 -4.30 19.10
CA LYS A 69 3.33 -5.73 19.05
C LYS A 69 3.80 -6.11 17.65
N LYS A 70 4.95 -6.80 17.56
CA LYS A 70 5.53 -7.28 16.29
C LYS A 70 4.55 -8.12 15.47
N GLN A 71 3.67 -8.87 16.11
CA GLN A 71 2.68 -9.73 15.46
C GLN A 71 1.69 -8.99 14.57
N LEU A 72 1.46 -7.67 14.83
CA LEU A 72 0.60 -6.83 14.01
C LEU A 72 1.18 -6.56 12.62
N PHE A 73 2.50 -6.73 12.45
CA PHE A 73 3.19 -6.40 11.20
C PHE A 73 3.48 -7.62 10.32
N GLN A 74 2.61 -8.61 10.38
CA GLN A 74 2.61 -9.70 9.39
C GLN A 74 2.09 -9.14 8.04
N PRO A 75 2.64 -9.58 6.89
CA PRO A 75 2.09 -9.21 5.59
C PRO A 75 0.58 -9.44 5.53
N LEU A 76 -0.13 -8.54 4.85
CA LEU A 76 -1.58 -8.47 4.67
C LEU A 76 -2.39 -8.13 5.92
N THR A 77 -1.80 -7.99 7.11
CA THR A 77 -2.58 -7.58 8.29
C THR A 77 -3.28 -6.25 8.03
N LEU A 78 -4.60 -6.22 8.28
CA LEU A 78 -5.43 -5.04 8.19
C LEU A 78 -5.36 -4.26 9.51
N LEU A 79 -4.97 -2.99 9.42
CA LEU A 79 -4.70 -2.14 10.58
C LEU A 79 -5.46 -0.82 10.49
N ASP A 80 -5.86 -0.31 11.66
CA ASP A 80 -6.17 1.10 11.88
C ASP A 80 -4.95 1.76 12.52
N ILE A 81 -4.41 2.79 11.88
CA ILE A 81 -3.18 3.44 12.31
C ILE A 81 -3.36 4.94 12.54
N VAL A 82 -2.58 5.47 13.47
CA VAL A 82 -2.44 6.91 13.70
C VAL A 82 -0.96 7.26 13.62
N PHE A 83 -0.62 8.25 12.82
CA PHE A 83 0.76 8.72 12.68
C PHE A 83 0.85 10.20 12.34
N ASP A 84 2.01 10.79 12.58
CA ASP A 84 2.33 12.15 12.18
C ASP A 84 2.96 12.14 10.79
N TYR A 85 2.19 12.51 9.77
CA TYR A 85 2.68 12.57 8.40
C TYR A 85 3.59 13.79 8.19
N ARG A 86 4.77 13.52 7.63
CA ARG A 86 5.76 14.52 7.24
C ARG A 86 6.19 14.23 5.80
N PRO A 87 5.76 15.02 4.81
CA PRO A 87 6.06 14.76 3.40
C PRO A 87 7.56 14.67 3.05
N THR A 88 8.40 15.35 3.80
CA THR A 88 9.86 15.40 3.58
C THR A 88 10.63 14.23 4.23
N VAL A 89 9.94 13.34 4.94
CA VAL A 89 10.55 12.24 5.69
C VAL A 89 10.12 10.92 5.07
N GLU A 90 11.07 10.10 4.64
CA GLU A 90 10.77 8.79 4.04
C GLU A 90 10.23 7.78 5.06
N LEU A 91 10.78 7.76 6.27
CA LEU A 91 10.39 6.84 7.33
C LEU A 91 9.54 7.54 8.38
N GLN A 92 8.24 7.27 8.38
CA GLN A 92 7.28 7.84 9.31
C GLN A 92 7.31 7.11 10.68
N ARG A 93 6.67 7.69 11.69
CA ARG A 93 6.53 7.09 13.02
C ARG A 93 5.08 6.86 13.37
N LEU A 94 4.74 5.63 13.75
CA LEU A 94 3.42 5.29 14.28
C LEU A 94 3.25 5.86 15.69
N ARG A 95 2.08 6.46 15.95
CA ARG A 95 1.62 6.83 17.29
C ARG A 95 0.76 5.74 17.93
N ASP A 96 -0.16 5.20 17.13
CA ASP A 96 -1.04 4.12 17.56
C ASP A 96 -1.27 3.14 16.39
N VAL A 97 -1.53 1.88 16.74
CA VAL A 97 -1.80 0.83 15.78
C VAL A 97 -2.70 -0.22 16.41
N ARG A 98 -3.76 -0.59 15.69
CA ARG A 98 -4.72 -1.63 16.09
C ARG A 98 -5.02 -2.52 14.91
N MET A 99 -5.30 -3.78 15.19
CA MET A 99 -5.83 -4.68 14.17
C MET A 99 -7.27 -4.26 13.86
N SER A 100 -7.57 -4.03 12.59
CA SER A 100 -8.89 -3.65 12.11
C SER A 100 -9.79 -4.87 12.00
N CYS A 101 -9.33 -5.90 11.28
CA CYS A 101 -10.06 -7.14 11.07
C CYS A 101 -9.08 -8.33 11.07
N PRO A 102 -9.22 -9.29 11.99
CA PRO A 102 -8.43 -10.52 11.94
C PRO A 102 -8.98 -11.46 10.86
N PHE A 103 -8.08 -12.04 10.06
CA PHE A 103 -8.44 -13.11 9.13
C PHE A 103 -8.66 -14.42 9.87
N VAL A 104 -9.63 -15.20 9.40
CA VAL A 104 -10.02 -16.48 10.01
C VAL A 104 -9.52 -17.68 9.22
N SER A 105 -9.25 -17.56 7.93
CA SER A 105 -8.80 -18.68 7.10
C SER A 105 -7.44 -18.44 6.43
N ILE A 106 -7.14 -17.24 5.93
CA ILE A 106 -5.86 -16.97 5.23
C ILE A 106 -4.63 -17.44 6.01
N PRO A 107 -4.49 -17.20 7.35
CA PRO A 107 -3.30 -17.63 8.07
C PRO A 107 -3.19 -19.14 8.27
N PHE A 108 -4.28 -19.89 8.09
CA PHE A 108 -4.37 -21.32 8.40
C PHE A 108 -4.50 -22.21 7.16
N ASP A 109 -4.79 -21.63 5.99
CA ASP A 109 -4.85 -22.31 4.71
C ASP A 109 -3.59 -22.00 3.90
N ALA A 110 -2.80 -23.02 3.59
CA ALA A 110 -1.52 -22.86 2.90
C ALA A 110 -1.65 -22.26 1.49
N TYR A 111 -2.74 -22.56 0.79
CA TYR A 111 -2.99 -22.03 -0.56
C TYR A 111 -3.36 -20.54 -0.48
N LYS A 112 -4.29 -20.18 0.39
CA LYS A 112 -4.68 -18.78 0.60
C LYS A 112 -3.51 -17.94 1.11
N LEU A 113 -2.72 -18.47 2.04
CA LEU A 113 -1.53 -17.80 2.54
C LEU A 113 -0.52 -17.55 1.42
N SER A 114 -0.28 -18.54 0.55
CA SER A 114 0.64 -18.40 -0.58
C SER A 114 0.16 -17.34 -1.57
N ILE A 115 -1.12 -17.36 -1.92
CA ILE A 115 -1.74 -16.33 -2.75
C ILE A 115 -1.58 -14.95 -2.09
N GLY A 116 -1.90 -14.86 -0.81
CA GLY A 116 -1.81 -13.61 -0.06
C GLY A 116 -0.38 -13.04 -0.02
N LEU A 117 0.63 -13.86 0.27
CA LEU A 117 2.02 -13.42 0.29
C LEU A 117 2.49 -12.93 -1.09
N PHE A 118 2.08 -13.62 -2.17
CA PHE A 118 2.32 -13.17 -3.53
C PHE A 118 1.68 -11.79 -3.78
N LEU A 119 0.42 -11.59 -3.36
CA LEU A 119 -0.25 -10.30 -3.53
C LEU A 119 0.39 -9.19 -2.70
N ALA A 120 0.89 -9.48 -1.50
CA ALA A 120 1.63 -8.50 -0.70
C ALA A 120 2.90 -8.04 -1.43
N GLU A 121 3.65 -8.97 -2.03
CA GLU A 121 4.84 -8.65 -2.82
C GLU A 121 4.47 -7.86 -4.09
N PHE A 122 3.46 -8.30 -4.84
CA PHE A 122 2.94 -7.57 -5.99
C PHE A 122 2.59 -6.12 -5.63
N LEU A 123 1.86 -5.89 -4.53
CA LEU A 123 1.48 -4.57 -4.08
C LEU A 123 2.67 -3.69 -3.66
N VAL A 124 3.77 -4.28 -3.18
CA VAL A 124 5.01 -3.53 -2.91
C VAL A 124 5.52 -2.84 -4.18
N TYR A 125 5.39 -3.47 -5.33
CA TYR A 125 5.83 -2.90 -6.61
C TYR A 125 4.75 -2.05 -7.26
N ALA A 126 3.52 -2.52 -7.28
CA ALA A 126 2.38 -1.86 -7.92
C ALA A 126 2.01 -0.51 -7.28
N SER A 127 2.15 -0.38 -5.95
CA SER A 127 1.83 0.87 -5.23
C SER A 127 2.99 1.87 -5.18
N LYS A 128 4.06 1.65 -5.93
CA LYS A 128 5.23 2.53 -5.92
C LYS A 128 4.93 3.80 -6.73
N GLY A 129 4.89 4.95 -6.05
CA GLY A 129 4.62 6.24 -6.68
C GLY A 129 3.16 6.69 -6.63
N GLU A 130 2.24 5.85 -6.19
CA GLU A 130 0.84 6.22 -5.98
C GLU A 130 0.68 7.14 -4.76
N GLN A 131 0.18 8.34 -4.99
CA GLN A 131 -0.10 9.29 -3.90
C GLN A 131 -1.51 9.13 -3.31
N ASP A 132 -2.49 8.72 -4.13
CA ASP A 132 -3.85 8.44 -3.68
C ASP A 132 -4.09 6.92 -3.60
N GLY A 133 -3.72 6.34 -2.46
CA GLY A 133 -3.89 4.91 -2.20
C GLY A 133 -5.30 4.48 -1.80
N LYS A 134 -6.26 5.40 -1.68
CA LYS A 134 -7.58 5.10 -1.12
C LYS A 134 -8.35 4.04 -1.91
N GLN A 135 -8.35 4.14 -3.23
CA GLN A 135 -9.10 3.20 -4.07
C GLN A 135 -8.41 1.84 -4.10
N LEU A 136 -7.09 1.81 -4.25
CA LEU A 136 -6.30 0.58 -4.24
C LEU A 136 -6.36 -0.11 -2.88
N GLU A 137 -6.28 0.65 -1.77
CA GLU A 137 -6.39 0.10 -0.42
C GLU A 137 -7.78 -0.51 -0.20
N ALA A 138 -8.85 0.23 -0.51
CA ALA A 138 -10.23 -0.25 -0.34
C ALA A 138 -10.54 -1.48 -1.22
N PHE A 139 -10.03 -1.52 -2.45
CA PHE A 139 -10.13 -2.68 -3.32
C PHE A 139 -9.39 -3.88 -2.71
N THR A 140 -8.16 -3.66 -2.23
CA THR A 140 -7.33 -4.71 -1.64
C THR A 140 -7.96 -5.25 -0.35
N GLU A 141 -8.45 -4.39 0.56
CA GLU A 141 -9.15 -4.81 1.77
C GLU A 141 -10.34 -5.73 1.44
N LYS A 142 -11.22 -5.29 0.52
CA LYS A 142 -12.38 -6.08 0.10
C LYS A 142 -12.00 -7.42 -0.53
N SER A 143 -10.96 -7.41 -1.36
CA SER A 143 -10.47 -8.61 -2.03
C SER A 143 -9.88 -9.63 -1.06
N LEU A 144 -9.14 -9.17 -0.04
CA LEU A 144 -8.59 -10.03 1.00
C LEU A 144 -9.69 -10.61 1.89
N LEU A 145 -10.70 -9.81 2.25
CA LEU A 145 -11.86 -10.30 3.01
C LEU A 145 -12.67 -11.33 2.22
N TRP A 146 -12.79 -11.15 0.89
CA TRP A 146 -13.41 -12.16 0.03
C TRP A 146 -12.59 -13.45 0.03
N LEU A 147 -11.27 -13.38 -0.15
CA LEU A 147 -10.37 -14.54 -0.15
C LEU A 147 -10.44 -15.28 1.20
N ASP A 148 -10.49 -14.53 2.30
CA ASP A 148 -10.58 -15.13 3.64
C ASP A 148 -11.87 -15.94 3.81
N ASN A 149 -13.00 -15.47 3.26
CA ASN A 149 -14.29 -16.14 3.35
C ASN A 149 -14.55 -17.18 2.26
N ALA A 150 -13.78 -17.18 1.15
CA ALA A 150 -14.00 -18.13 0.07
C ALA A 150 -13.75 -19.57 0.53
N VAL A 151 -14.62 -20.49 0.15
CA VAL A 151 -14.50 -21.95 0.44
C VAL A 151 -13.81 -22.64 -0.73
N ASP A 152 -14.20 -22.29 -1.95
CA ASP A 152 -13.76 -22.86 -3.21
C ASP A 152 -13.48 -21.75 -4.24
N ASP A 153 -13.07 -22.13 -5.44
CA ASP A 153 -12.88 -21.28 -6.65
C ASP A 153 -11.90 -20.11 -6.49
N PHE A 154 -11.00 -20.16 -5.49
CA PHE A 154 -10.02 -19.11 -5.26
C PHE A 154 -8.64 -19.36 -5.90
N ALA A 155 -8.43 -20.48 -6.58
CA ALA A 155 -7.13 -20.85 -7.13
C ALA A 155 -6.52 -19.76 -8.06
N ASN A 156 -7.36 -19.14 -8.90
CA ASN A 156 -6.97 -18.08 -9.83
C ASN A 156 -7.20 -16.66 -9.30
N PHE A 157 -7.52 -16.52 -8.02
CA PHE A 157 -7.83 -15.24 -7.40
C PHE A 157 -6.72 -14.19 -7.63
N HIS A 158 -5.47 -14.58 -7.52
CA HIS A 158 -4.33 -13.68 -7.71
C HIS A 158 -4.28 -13.09 -9.12
N LEU A 159 -4.65 -13.84 -10.16
CA LEU A 159 -4.69 -13.34 -11.54
C LEU A 159 -5.80 -12.30 -11.71
N VAL A 160 -6.99 -12.60 -11.22
CA VAL A 160 -8.13 -11.68 -11.25
C VAL A 160 -7.82 -10.40 -10.46
N PHE A 161 -7.21 -10.55 -9.28
CA PHE A 161 -6.78 -9.43 -8.46
C PHE A 161 -5.80 -8.52 -9.21
N MET A 162 -4.75 -9.07 -9.83
CA MET A 162 -3.75 -8.28 -10.56
C MET A 162 -4.36 -7.50 -11.71
N ILE A 163 -5.25 -8.11 -12.51
CA ILE A 163 -5.94 -7.44 -13.60
C ILE A 163 -6.78 -6.27 -13.08
N HIS A 164 -7.56 -6.47 -12.00
CA HIS A 164 -8.35 -5.38 -11.45
C HIS A 164 -7.50 -4.32 -10.75
N ALA A 165 -6.41 -4.71 -10.07
CA ALA A 165 -5.49 -3.78 -9.44
C ALA A 165 -4.81 -2.86 -10.46
N SER A 166 -4.59 -3.32 -11.70
CA SER A 166 -3.98 -2.52 -12.77
C SER A 166 -4.79 -1.27 -13.13
N LEU A 167 -6.12 -1.26 -12.89
CA LEU A 167 -6.98 -0.07 -13.02
C LEU A 167 -6.49 1.10 -12.14
N PHE A 168 -6.06 0.79 -10.91
CA PHE A 168 -5.65 1.80 -9.93
C PHE A 168 -4.22 2.29 -10.17
N VAL A 169 -3.44 1.51 -10.91
CA VAL A 169 -2.05 1.83 -11.28
C VAL A 169 -1.96 2.52 -12.65
N GLY A 170 -3.12 2.79 -13.28
CA GLY A 170 -3.19 3.45 -14.58
C GLY A 170 -2.79 2.55 -15.76
N PHE A 171 -2.83 1.25 -15.57
CA PHE A 171 -2.42 0.26 -16.56
C PHE A 171 -3.50 -0.84 -16.69
N TYR A 172 -4.64 -0.49 -17.28
CA TYR A 172 -5.70 -1.45 -17.49
C TYR A 172 -5.68 -1.95 -18.94
N PRO A 173 -5.71 -3.29 -19.16
CA PRO A 173 -5.77 -3.83 -20.51
C PRO A 173 -7.06 -3.41 -21.20
N ASN A 174 -6.95 -3.03 -22.48
CA ASN A 174 -8.12 -2.76 -23.30
C ASN A 174 -8.81 -4.08 -23.69
N LEU A 175 -9.96 -4.32 -23.07
CA LEU A 175 -10.76 -5.51 -23.34
C LEU A 175 -11.71 -5.34 -24.52
N GLU A 176 -11.80 -4.14 -25.13
CA GLU A 176 -12.54 -3.91 -26.34
C GLU A 176 -11.90 -4.68 -27.50
N GLY A 177 -12.72 -5.25 -28.35
CA GLY A 177 -12.22 -6.01 -29.50
C GLY A 177 -11.90 -7.49 -29.23
N TYR A 178 -12.15 -8.00 -28.01
CA TYR A 178 -12.08 -9.45 -27.77
C TYR A 178 -13.03 -10.20 -28.71
N ARG A 179 -12.50 -11.23 -29.39
CA ARG A 179 -13.25 -12.18 -30.23
C ARG A 179 -12.60 -13.56 -30.07
N ASP A 180 -13.38 -14.59 -30.29
CA ASP A 180 -12.84 -15.96 -30.31
C ASP A 180 -11.67 -16.08 -31.29
N GLY A 181 -10.56 -16.63 -30.82
CA GLY A 181 -9.33 -16.74 -31.59
C GLY A 181 -8.45 -15.49 -31.61
N ALA A 182 -8.82 -14.42 -30.91
CA ALA A 182 -7.98 -13.24 -30.79
C ALA A 182 -6.77 -13.50 -29.87
N TRP A 183 -5.65 -12.89 -30.24
CA TRP A 183 -4.43 -12.82 -29.43
C TRP A 183 -4.46 -11.56 -28.56
N PHE A 184 -3.93 -11.65 -27.36
CA PHE A 184 -3.72 -10.45 -26.53
C PHE A 184 -2.30 -9.93 -26.77
N ASP A 185 -2.17 -8.74 -27.31
CA ASP A 185 -0.88 -8.07 -27.50
C ASP A 185 -0.44 -7.41 -26.19
N LEU A 186 0.64 -7.93 -25.58
CA LEU A 186 1.16 -7.45 -24.31
C LEU A 186 1.80 -6.06 -24.39
N ARG A 187 2.24 -5.62 -25.58
CA ARG A 187 2.82 -4.28 -25.77
C ARG A 187 1.74 -3.22 -25.87
N ASP A 188 0.72 -3.50 -26.65
CA ASP A 188 -0.36 -2.54 -26.90
C ASP A 188 -1.48 -2.67 -25.86
N GLY A 189 -1.45 -3.74 -25.03
CA GLY A 189 -2.48 -4.00 -24.03
C GLY A 189 -3.88 -4.21 -24.63
N SER A 190 -3.98 -4.75 -25.83
CA SER A 190 -5.21 -4.88 -26.58
C SER A 190 -5.31 -6.23 -27.32
N PHE A 191 -6.54 -6.57 -27.76
CA PHE A 191 -6.77 -7.79 -28.56
C PHE A 191 -6.55 -7.54 -30.05
N THR A 192 -5.92 -8.49 -30.73
CA THR A 192 -5.67 -8.50 -32.18
C THR A 192 -5.94 -9.89 -32.77
N MET A 193 -6.40 -9.93 -34.05
CA MET A 193 -6.57 -11.20 -34.77
C MET A 193 -5.27 -11.74 -35.38
N ASN A 194 -4.23 -10.92 -35.43
CA ASN A 194 -2.92 -11.32 -35.92
C ASN A 194 -2.03 -11.71 -34.74
N CYS A 195 -1.29 -12.84 -34.85
CA CYS A 195 -0.31 -13.23 -33.85
C CYS A 195 0.75 -12.12 -33.73
N PRO A 196 0.92 -11.51 -32.52
CA PRO A 196 1.97 -10.51 -32.33
C PRO A 196 3.36 -11.10 -32.64
N SER A 197 4.23 -10.29 -33.24
CA SER A 197 5.56 -10.73 -33.70
C SER A 197 6.65 -10.62 -32.63
N HIS A 198 6.29 -10.38 -31.37
CA HIS A 198 7.23 -10.20 -30.27
C HIS A 198 6.96 -11.15 -29.11
#